data_1a8d596032d4961fd5e6400b65500e7e
#
_entry.id   1a8d596032d4961fd5e6400b65500e7e
#
_cell.length_a   1.000
_cell.length_b   1.000
_cell.length_c   1.000
_cell.angle_alpha   90.00
_cell.angle_beta   90.00
_cell.angle_gamma   90.00
#
_symmetry.space_group_name_H-M   'P 1'
#
loop_
_entity.id
_entity.type
_entity.pdbx_description
1 polymer ?
#
loop_
_entity_poly.entity_id
_entity_poly.type
_entity_poly.pdbx_seq_one_letter_code
_entity_poly.pdbx_strand_id
1 'polypeptide(L)'
;MLLSKLLKAIQPVQITGNSDIEITGINIDSRLVEAGQLFMAMRGTQADGHAYIPAAINKGAIAILCEDMPEEPVTGITYIQVKDSEDAVGKIATTFYDDPTSKLELVGVTGTNGKTTIATLLYDTFRYFGYKVGLISTAVSYTHLRAHET
;
A
#
# COMPACT_ATOMS: atom_id res chain seq x y z
N MET A 1 -10.01 6.63 -9.02
CA MET A 1 -9.05 6.29 -10.11
C MET A 1 -9.50 5.00 -10.79
N LEU A 2 -9.43 4.91 -12.13
CA LEU A 2 -9.80 3.67 -12.83
C LEU A 2 -8.86 2.52 -12.46
N LEU A 3 -9.41 1.34 -12.17
CA LEU A 3 -8.64 0.13 -11.88
C LEU A 3 -7.73 -0.24 -13.05
N SER A 4 -8.22 -0.11 -14.28
CA SER A 4 -7.43 -0.38 -15.50
C SER A 4 -6.15 0.45 -15.60
N LYS A 5 -6.11 1.65 -14.99
CA LYS A 5 -4.88 2.47 -14.90
C LYS A 5 -3.88 1.87 -13.91
N LEU A 6 -4.36 1.37 -12.77
CA LEU A 6 -3.51 0.72 -11.76
C LEU A 6 -2.90 -0.58 -12.30
N LEU A 7 -3.68 -1.35 -13.06
CA LEU A 7 -3.24 -2.61 -13.64
C LEU A 7 -2.11 -2.46 -14.66
N LYS A 8 -1.91 -1.28 -15.26
CA LYS A 8 -0.77 -1.00 -16.15
C LYS A 8 0.58 -0.98 -15.41
N ALA A 9 0.58 -0.76 -14.11
CA ALA A 9 1.80 -0.73 -13.30
C ALA A 9 2.30 -2.13 -12.91
N ILE A 10 1.45 -3.14 -13.02
CA ILE A 10 1.72 -4.53 -12.65
C ILE A 10 1.53 -5.46 -13.85
N GLN A 11 1.94 -6.71 -13.70
CA GLN A 11 1.71 -7.77 -14.67
C GLN A 11 0.80 -8.82 -14.04
N PRO A 12 -0.53 -8.68 -14.12
CA PRO A 12 -1.45 -9.64 -13.56
C PRO A 12 -1.34 -10.98 -14.30
N VAL A 13 -1.44 -12.08 -13.55
CA VAL A 13 -1.53 -13.43 -14.12
C VAL A 13 -2.91 -13.64 -14.76
N GLN A 14 -3.94 -13.20 -14.03
CA GLN A 14 -5.33 -13.31 -14.44
C GLN A 14 -6.14 -12.15 -13.86
N ILE A 15 -7.17 -11.73 -14.60
CA ILE A 15 -8.18 -10.78 -14.13
C ILE A 15 -9.55 -11.43 -14.36
N THR A 16 -10.37 -11.45 -13.31
CA THR A 16 -11.76 -11.93 -13.38
C THR A 16 -12.68 -10.82 -12.90
N GLY A 17 -13.61 -10.41 -13.74
CA GLY A 17 -14.52 -9.29 -13.47
C GLY A 17 -14.25 -8.08 -14.38
N ASN A 18 -14.75 -6.91 -13.98
CA ASN A 18 -14.67 -5.69 -14.77
C ASN A 18 -13.50 -4.82 -14.31
N SER A 19 -12.53 -4.53 -15.19
CA SER A 19 -11.41 -3.64 -14.90
C SER A 19 -11.72 -2.15 -15.12
N ASP A 20 -12.86 -1.80 -15.73
CA ASP A 20 -13.27 -0.41 -15.99
C ASP A 20 -14.15 0.12 -14.84
N ILE A 21 -13.73 -0.13 -13.60
CA ILE A 21 -14.36 0.36 -12.39
C ILE A 21 -13.50 1.43 -11.73
N GLU A 22 -14.15 2.36 -11.05
CA GLU A 22 -13.45 3.40 -10.32
C GLU A 22 -13.14 2.96 -8.90
N ILE A 23 -11.85 3.00 -8.53
CA ILE A 23 -11.35 2.69 -7.20
C ILE A 23 -11.22 3.98 -6.40
N THR A 24 -11.87 4.03 -5.24
CA THR A 24 -11.88 5.18 -4.32
C THR A 24 -10.68 5.21 -3.38
N GLY A 25 -10.09 4.04 -3.10
CA GLY A 25 -8.95 3.87 -2.20
C GLY A 25 -8.32 2.49 -2.33
N ILE A 26 -7.17 2.31 -1.70
CA ILE A 26 -6.45 1.03 -1.63
C ILE A 26 -6.16 0.68 -0.17
N ASN A 27 -6.29 -0.59 0.21
CA ASN A 27 -6.02 -1.05 1.57
C ASN A 27 -5.42 -2.45 1.60
N ILE A 28 -4.51 -2.67 2.55
CA ILE A 28 -3.94 -3.98 2.90
C ILE A 28 -4.53 -4.53 4.21
N ASP A 29 -5.19 -3.69 4.99
CA ASP A 29 -5.88 -4.09 6.23
C ASP A 29 -7.38 -4.15 5.97
N SER A 30 -7.96 -5.36 6.05
CA SER A 30 -9.39 -5.59 5.82
C SER A 30 -10.30 -4.83 6.79
N ARG A 31 -9.79 -4.44 7.97
CA ARG A 31 -10.51 -3.68 8.98
C ARG A 31 -10.72 -2.22 8.59
N LEU A 32 -9.86 -1.69 7.72
CA LEU A 32 -9.85 -0.30 7.26
C LEU A 32 -10.46 -0.13 5.87
N VAL A 33 -10.91 -1.22 5.25
CA VAL A 33 -11.56 -1.18 3.94
C VAL A 33 -12.88 -0.42 4.03
N GLU A 34 -13.13 0.40 3.03
CA GLU A 34 -14.36 1.16 2.81
C GLU A 34 -14.95 0.82 1.43
N ALA A 35 -16.20 1.26 1.22
CA ALA A 35 -16.91 1.00 -0.04
C ALA A 35 -16.17 1.58 -1.26
N GLY A 36 -16.08 0.80 -2.33
CA GLY A 36 -15.43 1.21 -3.58
C GLY A 36 -13.91 1.04 -3.59
N GLN A 37 -13.30 0.45 -2.56
CA GLN A 37 -11.86 0.28 -2.47
C GLN A 37 -11.36 -1.02 -3.08
N LEU A 38 -10.07 -1.03 -3.43
CA LEU A 38 -9.28 -2.22 -3.73
C LEU A 38 -8.64 -2.75 -2.44
N PHE A 39 -8.98 -3.98 -2.07
CA PHE A 39 -8.27 -4.70 -1.02
C PHE A 39 -7.13 -5.53 -1.63
N MET A 40 -5.95 -5.43 -1.05
CA MET A 40 -4.76 -6.15 -1.49
C MET A 40 -4.38 -7.19 -0.44
N ALA A 41 -4.68 -8.46 -0.74
CA ALA A 41 -4.41 -9.59 0.13
C ALA A 41 -2.94 -10.00 0.00
N MET A 42 -2.13 -9.56 0.95
CA MET A 42 -0.70 -9.90 0.99
C MET A 42 -0.45 -11.17 1.81
N ARG A 43 0.53 -11.97 1.40
CA ARG A 43 1.11 -13.01 2.26
C ARG A 43 2.11 -12.39 3.22
N GLY A 44 1.66 -12.13 4.44
CA GLY A 44 2.54 -11.65 5.49
C GLY A 44 3.25 -12.81 6.20
N THR A 45 4.32 -12.49 6.93
CA THR A 45 5.08 -13.47 7.73
C THR A 45 4.32 -14.01 8.95
N GLN A 46 3.32 -13.26 9.43
CA GLN A 46 2.53 -13.64 10.63
C GLN A 46 1.08 -13.99 10.29
N ALA A 47 0.54 -13.48 9.19
CA ALA A 47 -0.84 -13.74 8.78
C ALA A 47 -0.95 -13.70 7.26
N ASP A 48 -1.77 -14.59 6.71
CA ASP A 48 -2.11 -14.59 5.29
C ASP A 48 -3.32 -13.68 5.05
N GLY A 49 -3.12 -12.62 4.28
CA GLY A 49 -4.15 -11.65 3.91
C GLY A 49 -5.33 -12.27 3.15
N HIS A 50 -5.12 -13.40 2.47
CA HIS A 50 -6.17 -14.11 1.73
C HIS A 50 -7.32 -14.56 2.63
N ALA A 51 -7.05 -14.91 3.89
CA ALA A 51 -8.06 -15.28 4.88
C ALA A 51 -9.05 -14.13 5.18
N TYR A 52 -8.68 -12.88 4.90
CA TYR A 52 -9.49 -11.70 5.18
C TYR A 52 -10.25 -11.17 3.96
N ILE A 53 -10.14 -11.80 2.80
CA ILE A 53 -10.89 -11.42 1.59
C ILE A 53 -12.40 -11.32 1.83
N PRO A 54 -13.06 -12.30 2.48
CA PRO A 54 -14.50 -12.19 2.75
C PRO A 54 -14.85 -10.99 3.64
N ALA A 55 -14.01 -10.68 4.62
CA ALA A 55 -14.22 -9.53 5.51
C ALA A 55 -14.09 -8.20 4.75
N ALA A 56 -13.12 -8.09 3.83
CA ALA A 56 -12.94 -6.91 2.98
C ALA A 56 -14.13 -6.70 2.04
N ILE A 57 -14.64 -7.77 1.43
CA ILE A 57 -15.83 -7.73 0.55
C ILE A 57 -17.06 -7.27 1.35
N ASN A 58 -17.27 -7.81 2.56
CA ASN A 58 -18.38 -7.41 3.43
C ASN A 58 -18.31 -5.93 3.83
N LYS A 59 -17.13 -5.32 3.82
CA LYS A 59 -16.94 -3.90 4.06
C LYS A 59 -17.04 -3.03 2.80
N GLY A 60 -17.27 -3.64 1.65
CA GLY A 60 -17.52 -2.93 0.40
C GLY A 60 -16.32 -2.83 -0.54
N ALA A 61 -15.30 -3.68 -0.38
CA ALA A 61 -14.28 -3.83 -1.42
C ALA A 61 -14.96 -4.25 -2.74
N ILE A 62 -14.62 -3.59 -3.83
CA ILE A 62 -15.13 -3.90 -5.18
C ILE A 62 -14.07 -4.57 -6.06
N ALA A 63 -12.83 -4.55 -5.61
CA ALA A 63 -11.72 -5.24 -6.26
C ALA A 63 -10.82 -5.89 -5.21
N ILE A 64 -10.25 -7.05 -5.56
CA ILE A 64 -9.35 -7.85 -4.72
C ILE A 64 -8.09 -8.17 -5.51
N LEU A 65 -6.92 -7.82 -4.98
CA LEU A 65 -5.64 -8.34 -5.47
C LEU A 65 -5.23 -9.50 -4.58
N CYS A 66 -4.84 -10.62 -5.18
CA CYS A 66 -4.47 -11.84 -4.46
C CYS A 66 -3.44 -12.66 -5.26
N GLU A 67 -2.72 -13.55 -4.59
CA GLU A 67 -1.87 -14.56 -5.23
C GLU A 67 -2.67 -15.81 -5.57
N ASP A 68 -3.55 -16.23 -4.66
CA ASP A 68 -4.44 -17.36 -4.85
C ASP A 68 -5.87 -16.88 -5.08
N MET A 69 -6.44 -17.29 -6.20
CA MET A 69 -7.85 -17.02 -6.49
C MET A 69 -8.74 -17.84 -5.55
N PRO A 70 -9.83 -17.26 -5.03
CA PRO A 70 -10.81 -18.03 -4.27
C PRO A 70 -11.47 -19.07 -5.16
N GLU A 71 -11.82 -20.23 -4.60
CA GLU A 71 -12.51 -21.32 -5.32
C GLU A 71 -13.86 -20.84 -5.87
N GLU A 72 -14.55 -20.00 -5.12
CA GLU A 72 -15.85 -19.42 -5.49
C GLU A 72 -15.75 -17.88 -5.49
N PRO A 73 -15.40 -17.26 -6.64
CA PRO A 73 -15.38 -15.82 -6.76
C PRO A 73 -16.77 -15.20 -6.58
N VAL A 74 -16.85 -14.17 -5.75
CA VAL A 74 -18.12 -13.46 -5.51
C VAL A 74 -18.47 -12.62 -6.73
N THR A 75 -19.72 -12.77 -7.21
CA THR A 75 -20.22 -12.01 -8.37
C THR A 75 -20.23 -10.51 -8.05
N GLY A 76 -19.77 -9.71 -9.01
CA GLY A 76 -19.70 -8.25 -8.86
C GLY A 76 -18.38 -7.74 -8.27
N ILE A 77 -17.49 -8.62 -7.83
CA ILE A 77 -16.13 -8.29 -7.38
C ILE A 77 -15.13 -8.57 -8.51
N THR A 78 -14.19 -7.66 -8.70
CA THR A 78 -13.09 -7.87 -9.64
C THR A 78 -11.89 -8.45 -8.90
N TYR A 79 -11.41 -9.60 -9.36
CA TYR A 79 -10.21 -10.26 -8.81
C TYR A 79 -9.03 -10.08 -9.75
N ILE A 80 -7.89 -9.75 -9.17
CA ILE A 80 -6.62 -9.55 -9.86
C ILE A 80 -5.62 -10.53 -9.26
N GLN A 81 -5.29 -11.60 -10.00
CA GLN A 81 -4.28 -12.54 -9.58
C GLN A 81 -2.89 -12.04 -9.98
N VAL A 82 -1.95 -12.07 -9.05
CA VAL A 82 -0.54 -11.72 -9.23
C VAL A 82 0.36 -12.87 -8.75
N LYS A 83 1.61 -12.88 -9.19
CA LYS A 83 2.61 -13.86 -8.72
C LYS A 83 3.21 -13.49 -7.37
N ASP A 84 3.31 -12.20 -7.09
CA ASP A 84 3.94 -11.61 -5.92
C ASP A 84 3.10 -10.41 -5.50
N SER A 85 2.40 -10.57 -4.38
CA SER A 85 1.52 -9.53 -3.87
C SER A 85 2.29 -8.36 -3.27
N GLU A 86 3.48 -8.59 -2.71
CA GLU A 86 4.29 -7.54 -2.11
C GLU A 86 4.83 -6.58 -3.16
N ASP A 87 5.39 -7.10 -4.26
CA ASP A 87 5.82 -6.28 -5.41
C ASP A 87 4.65 -5.54 -6.06
N ALA A 88 3.51 -6.21 -6.23
CA ALA A 88 2.32 -5.60 -6.84
C ALA A 88 1.75 -4.47 -5.98
N VAL A 89 1.68 -4.63 -4.66
CA VAL A 89 1.21 -3.59 -3.71
C VAL A 89 2.07 -2.34 -3.81
N GLY A 90 3.39 -2.47 -3.84
CA GLY A 90 4.31 -1.34 -3.98
C GLY A 90 4.05 -0.55 -5.27
N LYS A 91 3.91 -1.22 -6.41
CA LYS A 91 3.66 -0.60 -7.72
C LYS A 91 2.28 0.06 -7.81
N ILE A 92 1.25 -0.60 -7.29
CA ILE A 92 -0.11 -0.06 -7.24
C ILE A 92 -0.16 1.18 -6.35
N ALA A 93 0.43 1.13 -5.15
CA ALA A 93 0.47 2.26 -4.23
C ALA A 93 1.20 3.46 -4.86
N THR A 94 2.36 3.22 -5.48
CA THR A 94 3.10 4.25 -6.21
C THR A 94 2.22 4.92 -7.28
N THR A 95 1.50 4.12 -8.07
CA THR A 95 0.62 4.64 -9.13
C THR A 95 -0.61 5.36 -8.57
N PHE A 96 -1.21 4.82 -7.50
CA PHE A 96 -2.41 5.39 -6.89
C PHE A 96 -2.15 6.77 -6.27
N TYR A 97 -1.00 6.95 -5.62
CA TYR A 97 -0.59 8.20 -4.96
C TYR A 97 0.28 9.12 -5.83
N ASP A 98 0.34 8.89 -7.15
CA ASP A 98 1.08 9.74 -8.11
C ASP A 98 2.57 9.84 -7.78
N ASP A 99 3.20 8.67 -7.57
CA ASP A 99 4.63 8.50 -7.32
C ASP A 99 5.21 9.48 -6.28
N PRO A 100 4.75 9.40 -5.02
CA PRO A 100 5.18 10.35 -3.99
C PRO A 100 6.68 10.24 -3.70
N THR A 101 7.27 9.07 -3.96
CA THR A 101 8.70 8.82 -3.68
C THR A 101 9.62 9.55 -4.64
N SER A 102 9.19 9.83 -5.87
CA SER A 102 9.97 10.64 -6.83
C SER A 102 10.17 12.10 -6.38
N LYS A 103 9.34 12.55 -5.44
CA LYS A 103 9.37 13.91 -4.88
C LYS A 103 10.12 14.01 -3.55
N LEU A 104 10.70 12.88 -3.07
CA LEU A 104 11.38 12.79 -1.78
C LEU A 104 12.87 12.50 -1.96
N GLU A 105 13.70 13.11 -1.12
CA GLU A 105 15.07 12.66 -0.93
C GLU A 105 15.09 11.60 0.16
N LEU A 106 15.46 10.36 -0.22
CA LEU A 106 15.50 9.23 0.68
C LEU A 106 16.92 9.00 1.20
N VAL A 107 17.05 8.98 2.53
CA VAL A 107 18.30 8.66 3.21
C VAL A 107 18.13 7.33 3.96
N GLY A 108 18.86 6.29 3.52
CA GLY A 108 18.88 4.99 4.17
C GLY A 108 20.06 4.87 5.14
N VAL A 109 19.78 4.38 6.37
CA VAL A 109 20.81 4.09 7.39
C VAL A 109 20.87 2.57 7.61
N THR A 110 22.01 1.97 7.31
CA THR A 110 22.26 0.54 7.55
C THR A 110 23.44 0.34 8.50
N GLY A 111 23.53 -0.84 9.11
CA GLY A 111 24.58 -1.22 10.06
C GLY A 111 24.07 -2.18 11.13
N THR A 112 24.98 -2.78 11.88
CA THR A 112 24.65 -3.68 12.97
C THR A 112 24.12 -2.94 14.20
N ASN A 113 24.71 -1.78 14.53
CA ASN A 113 24.34 -0.96 15.70
C ASN A 113 24.17 0.52 15.31
N GLY A 114 23.45 1.28 16.12
CA GLY A 114 23.30 2.73 15.99
C GLY A 114 22.37 3.22 14.88
N LYS A 115 21.73 2.33 14.08
CA LYS A 115 20.84 2.71 12.98
C LYS A 115 19.75 3.70 13.40
N THR A 116 19.00 3.35 14.44
CA THR A 116 17.90 4.16 14.96
C THR A 116 18.43 5.51 15.48
N THR A 117 19.54 5.52 16.21
CA THR A 117 20.15 6.74 16.74
C THR A 117 20.55 7.69 15.63
N ILE A 118 21.24 7.19 14.59
CA ILE A 118 21.67 8.02 13.46
C ILE A 118 20.45 8.52 12.67
N ALA A 119 19.47 7.67 12.41
CA ALA A 119 18.25 8.06 11.71
C ALA A 119 17.46 9.14 12.45
N THR A 120 17.34 9.02 13.79
CA THR A 120 16.69 10.03 14.62
C THR A 120 17.48 11.35 14.64
N LEU A 121 18.81 11.28 14.74
CA LEU A 121 19.66 12.47 14.71
C LEU A 121 19.56 13.22 13.39
N LEU A 122 19.55 12.51 12.27
CA LEU A 122 19.33 13.10 10.93
C LEU A 122 17.93 13.73 10.85
N TYR A 123 16.91 13.04 11.30
CA TYR A 123 15.54 13.56 11.34
C TYR A 123 15.46 14.88 12.12
N ASP A 124 16.02 14.95 13.34
CA ASP A 124 16.00 16.15 14.17
C ASP A 124 16.83 17.27 13.54
N THR A 125 17.99 16.95 12.94
CA THR A 125 18.86 17.92 12.26
C THR A 125 18.16 18.57 11.09
N PHE A 126 17.56 17.79 10.20
CA PHE A 126 16.85 18.35 9.05
C PHE A 126 15.60 19.14 9.47
N ARG A 127 14.89 18.70 10.51
CA ARG A 127 13.79 19.48 11.09
C ARG A 127 14.28 20.83 11.65
N TYR A 128 15.40 20.84 12.32
CA TYR A 128 16.00 22.08 12.84
C TYR A 128 16.32 23.07 11.72
N PHE A 129 16.75 22.59 10.56
CA PHE A 129 16.94 23.40 9.36
C PHE A 129 15.66 23.77 8.62
N GLY A 130 14.50 23.39 9.12
CA GLY A 130 13.20 23.77 8.53
C GLY A 130 12.70 22.86 7.40
N TYR A 131 13.36 21.73 7.16
CA TYR A 131 12.87 20.77 6.16
C TYR A 131 11.67 19.99 6.66
N LYS A 132 10.77 19.60 5.73
CA LYS A 132 9.70 18.63 5.99
C LYS A 132 10.30 17.23 5.95
N VAL A 133 10.35 16.56 7.08
CA VAL A 133 11.05 15.27 7.21
C VAL A 133 10.11 14.22 7.80
N GLY A 134 10.20 12.98 7.28
CA GLY A 134 9.61 11.79 7.86
C GLY A 134 10.71 10.84 8.34
N LEU A 135 10.47 10.09 9.41
CA LEU A 135 11.34 9.01 9.91
C LEU A 135 10.55 7.71 9.96
N ILE A 136 11.08 6.68 9.30
CA ILE A 136 10.58 5.31 9.39
C ILE A 136 11.69 4.43 9.98
N SER A 137 11.44 3.83 11.16
CA SER A 137 12.36 2.90 11.80
C SER A 137 11.60 1.78 12.49
N THR A 138 12.29 0.73 12.90
CA THR A 138 11.68 -0.40 13.64
C THR A 138 11.10 -0.01 15.00
N ALA A 139 11.60 1.06 15.61
CA ALA A 139 11.17 1.52 16.94
C ALA A 139 10.13 2.64 16.87
N VAL A 140 10.10 3.42 15.79
CA VAL A 140 9.26 4.62 15.69
C VAL A 140 8.94 4.94 14.23
N SER A 141 7.67 5.27 13.97
CA SER A 141 7.24 5.89 12.73
C SER A 141 6.73 7.30 13.03
N TYR A 142 7.50 8.31 12.70
CA TYR A 142 7.10 9.71 12.81
C TYR A 142 6.77 10.26 11.42
N THR A 143 5.50 10.51 11.16
CA THR A 143 5.07 11.28 10.00
C THR A 143 4.51 12.62 10.49
N HIS A 144 5.35 13.63 10.67
CA HIS A 144 4.90 14.99 10.87
C HIS A 144 4.76 15.69 9.52
N LEU A 145 3.70 15.37 8.81
CA LEU A 145 3.16 16.19 7.72
C LEU A 145 2.01 17.04 8.27
N ARG A 146 2.23 17.83 9.32
CA ARG A 146 1.38 18.98 9.57
C ARG A 146 1.96 20.15 8.79
N ALA A 147 1.27 20.52 7.70
CA ALA A 147 1.42 21.84 7.12
C ALA A 147 1.15 22.86 8.23
N HIS A 148 2.13 23.63 8.65
CA HIS A 148 1.86 24.91 9.29
C HIS A 148 1.33 25.81 8.17
N GLU A 149 0.03 26.02 8.16
CA GLU A 149 -0.55 27.17 7.47
C GLU A 149 0.02 28.43 8.18
N THR A 150 0.81 29.14 7.46
CA THR A 150 1.13 30.54 7.75
C THR A 150 0.08 31.42 7.08
#